data_a91a2c8fb754009459c1e3e8087fc717
#
_entry.id   a91a2c8fb754009459c1e3e8087fc717
#
_cell.length_a   1.000
_cell.length_b   1.000
_cell.length_c   1.000
_cell.angle_alpha   90.00
_cell.angle_beta   90.00
_cell.angle_gamma   90.00
#
_symmetry.space_group_name_H-M   'P 1'
#
loop_
_entity.id
_entity.type
_entity.pdbx_description
1 polymer ?
#
loop_
_entity_poly.entity_id
_entity_poly.type
_entity_poly.pdbx_seq_one_letter_code
_entity_poly.pdbx_strand_id
1 'polypeptide(L)'
;VQMDAISYSGILDANEESFGVRALPSYHFDKADLIISFGADFLANWAGIDAASKYIAGRDPKSGKMSKHYQIESTLSLTGSNADERVQIKPSQQKQWIEDLYFGLDNLENVKNDKVRELVLLLKEGEKSSIIICNSNDKDVQMMVNAINYKLGNYDLTIDINSPIYLRKGNDQDLLQLVEDMNNGMIDALITYNVNPSYTLFDSEKFNAGLKKVKLKVSHSLYMDETAINMDYVCAESHNLESWGDANPSHTQYSLMQPTISKLFSTRQFQESLMSWANNKISYYDYLKNFYSKDINWDEKLHD
;
A
#
# COMPACT_ATOMS: atom_id res chain seq x y z
N VAL A 1 2.28 -13.94 -8.02
CA VAL A 1 2.34 -13.46 -6.60
C VAL A 1 2.91 -12.06 -6.60
N GLN A 2 2.30 -11.11 -5.88
CA GLN A 2 2.84 -9.77 -5.66
C GLN A 2 3.49 -9.72 -4.27
N MET A 3 4.65 -9.06 -4.21
CA MET A 3 5.44 -8.92 -3.00
C MET A 3 5.69 -7.44 -2.73
N ASP A 4 5.38 -6.99 -1.53
CA ASP A 4 5.82 -5.72 -0.98
C ASP A 4 6.96 -5.99 0.02
N ALA A 5 8.09 -5.27 -0.08
CA ALA A 5 9.21 -5.43 0.85
C ALA A 5 8.84 -5.04 2.29
N ILE A 6 7.91 -4.09 2.44
CA ILE A 6 7.25 -3.75 3.70
C ILE A 6 5.78 -4.12 3.52
N SER A 7 5.32 -5.11 4.27
CA SER A 7 3.98 -5.66 4.11
C SER A 7 2.88 -4.70 4.55
N TYR A 8 1.78 -4.73 3.78
CA TYR A 8 0.49 -4.13 4.09
C TYR A 8 -0.63 -5.20 4.15
N SER A 9 -0.27 -6.49 4.16
CA SER A 9 -1.26 -7.57 4.12
C SER A 9 -2.27 -7.47 5.27
N GLY A 10 -1.85 -7.10 6.47
CA GLY A 10 -2.75 -6.98 7.61
C GLY A 10 -3.94 -6.06 7.37
N ILE A 11 -3.71 -4.85 6.83
CA ILE A 11 -4.80 -3.91 6.52
C ILE A 11 -5.60 -4.34 5.29
N LEU A 12 -4.92 -4.90 4.27
CA LEU A 12 -5.60 -5.36 3.05
C LEU A 12 -6.54 -6.54 3.34
N ASP A 13 -6.07 -7.53 4.12
CA ASP A 13 -6.84 -8.71 4.50
C ASP A 13 -7.99 -8.35 5.46
N ALA A 14 -7.76 -7.38 6.37
CA ALA A 14 -8.81 -6.87 7.24
C ALA A 14 -9.92 -6.14 6.45
N ASN A 15 -9.55 -5.37 5.43
CA ASN A 15 -10.51 -4.70 4.56
C ASN A 15 -11.28 -5.70 3.69
N GLU A 16 -10.62 -6.75 3.19
CA GLU A 16 -11.29 -7.83 2.47
C GLU A 16 -12.32 -8.54 3.34
N GLU A 17 -11.96 -8.86 4.59
CA GLU A 17 -12.89 -9.51 5.52
C GLU A 17 -14.04 -8.59 5.95
N SER A 18 -13.75 -7.30 6.19
CA SER A 18 -14.77 -6.34 6.65
C SER A 18 -15.71 -5.87 5.54
N PHE A 19 -15.20 -5.73 4.30
CA PHE A 19 -15.89 -5.01 3.22
C PHE A 19 -15.90 -5.76 1.88
N GLY A 20 -15.25 -6.92 1.77
CA GLY A 20 -15.15 -7.69 0.52
C GLY A 20 -14.19 -7.09 -0.52
N VAL A 21 -13.35 -6.13 -0.15
CA VAL A 21 -12.39 -5.46 -1.04
C VAL A 21 -11.00 -5.48 -0.42
N ARG A 22 -10.06 -6.19 -1.07
CA ARG A 22 -8.65 -6.25 -0.65
C ARG A 22 -7.86 -5.05 -1.19
N ALA A 23 -8.10 -3.87 -0.63
CA ALA A 23 -7.45 -2.63 -1.01
C ALA A 23 -7.42 -1.63 0.16
N LEU A 24 -6.61 -0.57 0.04
CA LEU A 24 -6.69 0.56 0.94
C LEU A 24 -7.89 1.44 0.55
N PRO A 25 -8.67 1.98 1.50
CA PRO A 25 -9.71 2.96 1.21
C PRO A 25 -9.10 4.31 0.84
N SER A 26 -9.87 5.17 0.20
CA SER A 26 -9.54 6.58 0.11
C SER A 26 -9.85 7.29 1.43
N TYR A 27 -8.89 8.07 1.94
CA TYR A 27 -9.05 8.87 3.15
C TYR A 27 -9.28 10.33 2.79
N HIS A 28 -10.37 10.90 3.31
CA HIS A 28 -10.74 12.30 3.13
C HIS A 28 -10.31 13.13 4.34
N PHE A 29 -8.99 13.34 4.50
CA PHE A 29 -8.43 14.17 5.57
C PHE A 29 -8.94 15.61 5.53
N ASP A 30 -9.36 16.09 4.37
CA ASP A 30 -10.00 17.39 4.14
C ASP A 30 -11.38 17.52 4.80
N LYS A 31 -12.07 16.40 5.00
CA LYS A 31 -13.40 16.34 5.63
C LYS A 31 -13.36 16.03 7.13
N ALA A 32 -12.23 15.53 7.62
CA ALA A 32 -12.10 15.16 9.03
C ALA A 32 -11.91 16.39 9.93
N ASP A 33 -12.61 16.41 11.05
CA ASP A 33 -12.40 17.35 12.15
C ASP A 33 -11.42 16.80 13.19
N LEU A 34 -11.35 15.45 13.31
CA LEU A 34 -10.45 14.74 14.21
C LEU A 34 -9.72 13.62 13.47
N ILE A 35 -8.40 13.59 13.58
CA ILE A 35 -7.54 12.55 13.05
C ILE A 35 -6.78 11.90 14.21
N ILE A 36 -6.91 10.57 14.36
CA ILE A 36 -6.14 9.77 15.31
C ILE A 36 -5.36 8.72 14.53
N SER A 37 -4.05 8.85 14.51
CA SER A 37 -3.16 7.98 13.78
C SER A 37 -2.24 7.20 14.71
N PHE A 38 -2.26 5.88 14.60
CA PHE A 38 -1.37 4.97 15.30
C PHE A 38 -0.21 4.58 14.40
N GLY A 39 0.86 5.37 14.41
CA GLY A 39 2.09 5.13 13.65
C GLY A 39 1.96 5.20 12.14
N ALA A 40 0.80 5.51 11.57
CA ALA A 40 0.62 5.62 10.13
C ALA A 40 1.20 6.96 9.64
N ASP A 41 2.31 6.89 8.91
CA ASP A 41 2.99 8.07 8.35
C ASP A 41 2.37 8.48 7.01
N PHE A 42 1.12 8.96 7.07
CA PHE A 42 0.31 9.26 5.89
C PHE A 42 0.77 10.52 5.11
N LEU A 43 1.57 11.37 5.71
CA LEU A 43 2.22 12.49 4.99
C LEU A 43 3.46 12.07 4.21
N ALA A 44 4.01 10.87 4.46
CA ALA A 44 5.10 10.29 3.68
C ALA A 44 4.55 9.33 2.62
N ASN A 45 4.48 8.02 2.92
CA ASN A 45 4.19 7.00 1.91
C ASN A 45 3.14 5.96 2.32
N TRP A 46 2.46 6.17 3.46
CA TRP A 46 1.48 5.19 3.98
C TRP A 46 0.14 5.25 3.26
N ALA A 47 -0.37 6.47 3.00
CA ALA A 47 -1.63 6.70 2.27
C ALA A 47 -1.39 7.05 0.79
N GLY A 48 -2.43 7.41 0.07
CA GLY A 48 -2.35 7.81 -1.33
C GLY A 48 -1.58 9.12 -1.57
N ILE A 49 -1.30 9.40 -2.83
CA ILE A 49 -0.52 10.56 -3.28
C ILE A 49 -1.16 11.89 -2.84
N ASP A 50 -2.47 11.92 -2.69
CA ASP A 50 -3.29 13.10 -2.36
C ASP A 50 -3.45 13.33 -0.84
N ALA A 51 -2.91 12.45 0.01
CA ALA A 51 -3.06 12.54 1.46
C ALA A 51 -2.58 13.87 2.03
N ALA A 52 -1.42 14.35 1.59
CA ALA A 52 -0.84 15.61 2.05
C ALA A 52 -1.70 16.82 1.63
N SER A 53 -2.18 16.85 0.39
CA SER A 53 -3.03 17.94 -0.12
C SER A 53 -4.38 17.98 0.60
N LYS A 54 -5.00 16.83 0.84
CA LYS A 54 -6.24 16.71 1.61
C LYS A 54 -6.04 17.11 3.08
N TYR A 55 -4.93 16.70 3.70
CA TYR A 55 -4.61 17.09 5.07
C TYR A 55 -4.46 18.60 5.20
N ILE A 56 -3.72 19.26 4.27
CA ILE A 56 -3.56 20.72 4.25
C ILE A 56 -4.92 21.41 4.04
N ALA A 57 -5.77 20.89 3.13
CA ALA A 57 -7.10 21.47 2.89
C ALA A 57 -8.00 21.41 4.13
N GLY A 58 -7.89 20.35 4.95
CA GLY A 58 -8.58 20.24 6.25
C GLY A 58 -8.04 21.16 7.35
N ARG A 59 -6.92 21.87 7.09
CA ARG A 59 -6.19 22.71 8.06
C ARG A 59 -5.89 24.11 7.51
N ASP A 60 -6.76 24.65 6.66
CA ASP A 60 -6.61 25.98 6.09
C ASP A 60 -7.18 27.05 7.05
N PRO A 61 -6.32 27.90 7.65
CA PRO A 61 -6.75 28.96 8.55
C PRO A 61 -7.69 29.99 7.86
N LYS A 62 -7.61 30.13 6.54
CA LYS A 62 -8.47 31.06 5.79
C LYS A 62 -9.91 30.58 5.72
N SER A 63 -10.13 29.27 5.70
CA SER A 63 -11.46 28.67 5.72
C SER A 63 -12.06 28.64 7.13
N GLY A 64 -11.24 28.92 8.15
CA GLY A 64 -11.63 28.79 9.57
C GLY A 64 -11.71 27.32 10.03
N LYS A 65 -11.37 26.35 9.18
CA LYS A 65 -11.36 24.92 9.50
C LYS A 65 -9.97 24.48 9.88
N MET A 66 -9.85 23.90 11.07
CA MET A 66 -8.61 23.33 11.59
C MET A 66 -8.91 21.97 12.22
N SER A 67 -8.66 20.90 11.49
CA SER A 67 -8.77 19.54 12.03
C SER A 67 -7.77 19.33 13.16
N LYS A 68 -8.16 18.62 14.20
CA LYS A 68 -7.28 18.25 15.31
C LYS A 68 -6.62 16.90 15.00
N HIS A 69 -5.30 16.82 15.14
CA HIS A 69 -4.53 15.63 14.79
C HIS A 69 -3.72 15.12 15.99
N TYR A 70 -3.99 13.88 16.38
CA TYR A 70 -3.24 13.10 17.36
C TYR A 70 -2.42 12.03 16.66
N GLN A 71 -1.10 12.08 16.84
CA GLN A 71 -0.19 11.04 16.35
C GLN A 71 0.35 10.23 17.52
N ILE A 72 0.00 8.94 17.59
CA ILE A 72 0.44 8.00 18.60
C ILE A 72 1.48 7.08 17.95
N GLU A 73 2.76 7.21 18.31
CA GLU A 73 3.85 6.53 17.62
C GLU A 73 5.05 6.28 18.53
N SER A 74 5.95 5.38 18.13
CA SER A 74 7.19 5.09 18.87
C SER A 74 8.35 6.00 18.47
N THR A 75 8.46 6.33 17.19
CA THR A 75 9.51 7.20 16.62
C THR A 75 8.87 8.40 15.96
N LEU A 76 9.57 9.54 15.95
CA LEU A 76 9.07 10.75 15.28
C LEU A 76 9.02 10.55 13.77
N SER A 77 7.82 10.58 13.21
CA SER A 77 7.56 10.54 11.76
C SER A 77 7.36 11.95 11.17
N LEU A 78 7.30 12.04 9.83
CA LEU A 78 6.92 13.29 9.16
C LEU A 78 5.50 13.70 9.59
N THR A 79 4.57 12.75 9.65
CA THR A 79 3.20 12.96 10.13
C THR A 79 3.19 13.43 11.58
N GLY A 80 3.98 12.79 12.45
CA GLY A 80 4.06 13.16 13.86
C GLY A 80 4.64 14.54 14.11
N SER A 81 5.54 15.02 13.24
CA SER A 81 6.08 16.38 13.33
C SER A 81 5.07 17.48 12.96
N ASN A 82 3.97 17.10 12.30
CA ASN A 82 2.87 18.00 11.90
C ASN A 82 1.60 17.84 12.75
N ALA A 83 1.60 16.93 13.71
CA ALA A 83 0.46 16.70 14.60
C ALA A 83 0.30 17.83 15.62
N ASP A 84 -0.96 18.10 16.04
CA ASP A 84 -1.23 19.02 17.14
C ASP A 84 -0.78 18.43 18.48
N GLU A 85 -0.93 17.11 18.60
CA GLU A 85 -0.47 16.39 19.77
C GLU A 85 0.17 15.07 19.37
N ARG A 86 1.40 14.86 19.82
CA ARG A 86 2.15 13.62 19.61
C ARG A 86 2.31 12.88 20.94
N VAL A 87 1.88 11.62 20.96
CA VAL A 87 1.99 10.74 22.12
C VAL A 87 2.96 9.62 21.83
N GLN A 88 4.05 9.54 22.59
CA GLN A 88 5.02 8.47 22.43
C GLN A 88 4.57 7.22 23.20
N ILE A 89 4.46 6.09 22.50
CA ILE A 89 4.18 4.78 23.08
C ILE A 89 5.18 3.73 22.58
N LYS A 90 5.32 2.63 23.31
CA LYS A 90 6.08 1.46 22.83
C LYS A 90 5.27 0.76 21.74
N PRO A 91 5.91 0.16 20.71
CA PRO A 91 5.19 -0.60 19.67
C PRO A 91 4.29 -1.69 20.28
N SER A 92 4.74 -2.34 21.36
CA SER A 92 3.95 -3.37 22.06
C SER A 92 2.69 -2.85 22.76
N GLN A 93 2.53 -1.55 22.95
CA GLN A 93 1.35 -0.94 23.57
C GLN A 93 0.28 -0.56 22.53
N GLN A 94 0.62 -0.50 21.24
CA GLN A 94 -0.29 -0.03 20.20
C GLN A 94 -1.59 -0.85 20.16
N LYS A 95 -1.48 -2.17 20.17
CA LYS A 95 -2.65 -3.07 20.16
C LYS A 95 -3.56 -2.79 21.35
N GLN A 96 -3.00 -2.72 22.57
CA GLN A 96 -3.78 -2.46 23.77
C GLN A 96 -4.52 -1.12 23.74
N TRP A 97 -3.88 -0.07 23.22
CA TRP A 97 -4.52 1.24 23.10
C TRP A 97 -5.70 1.21 22.11
N ILE A 98 -5.59 0.47 21.02
CA ILE A 98 -6.68 0.30 20.03
C ILE A 98 -7.81 -0.52 20.63
N GLU A 99 -7.50 -1.59 21.38
CA GLU A 99 -8.49 -2.37 22.14
C GLU A 99 -9.23 -1.50 23.16
N ASP A 100 -8.49 -0.72 23.94
CA ASP A 100 -9.06 0.20 24.94
C ASP A 100 -9.97 1.27 24.28
N LEU A 101 -9.59 1.78 23.10
CA LEU A 101 -10.47 2.68 22.32
C LEU A 101 -11.74 1.96 21.87
N TYR A 102 -11.62 0.76 21.30
CA TYR A 102 -12.75 -0.02 20.80
C TYR A 102 -13.79 -0.29 21.90
N PHE A 103 -13.34 -0.80 23.05
CA PHE A 103 -14.22 -1.09 24.18
C PHE A 103 -14.68 0.18 24.91
N GLY A 104 -13.84 1.21 24.95
CA GLY A 104 -14.14 2.50 25.57
C GLY A 104 -15.27 3.26 24.88
N LEU A 105 -15.48 3.05 23.58
CA LEU A 105 -16.64 3.61 22.87
C LEU A 105 -17.96 3.08 23.43
N ASP A 106 -18.01 1.83 23.88
CA ASP A 106 -19.20 1.26 24.49
C ASP A 106 -19.27 1.60 26.00
N ASN A 107 -18.18 1.45 26.73
CA ASN A 107 -18.10 1.72 28.16
C ASN A 107 -16.76 2.34 28.59
N LEU A 108 -16.78 3.64 28.86
CA LEU A 108 -15.62 4.42 29.26
C LEU A 108 -15.01 4.01 30.62
N GLU A 109 -15.78 3.40 31.51
CA GLU A 109 -15.31 2.99 32.84
C GLU A 109 -14.24 1.89 32.74
N ASN A 110 -14.26 1.09 31.69
CA ASN A 110 -13.29 0.01 31.46
C ASN A 110 -11.91 0.53 31.05
N VAL A 111 -11.81 1.78 30.60
CA VAL A 111 -10.54 2.36 30.13
C VAL A 111 -9.77 2.94 31.29
N LYS A 112 -8.60 2.37 31.60
CA LYS A 112 -7.73 2.80 32.71
C LYS A 112 -6.76 3.92 32.34
N ASN A 113 -6.39 4.01 31.06
CA ASN A 113 -5.44 5.00 30.57
C ASN A 113 -6.15 6.34 30.35
N ASP A 114 -5.75 7.38 31.08
CA ASP A 114 -6.38 8.69 31.00
C ASP A 114 -6.31 9.32 29.60
N LYS A 115 -5.21 9.09 28.88
CA LYS A 115 -5.08 9.61 27.51
C LYS A 115 -6.02 8.89 26.53
N VAL A 116 -6.18 7.57 26.68
CA VAL A 116 -7.16 6.82 25.88
C VAL A 116 -8.60 7.26 26.22
N ARG A 117 -8.89 7.52 27.49
CA ARG A 117 -10.20 8.09 27.90
C ARG A 117 -10.49 9.42 27.23
N GLU A 118 -9.51 10.31 27.19
CA GLU A 118 -9.60 11.59 26.46
C GLU A 118 -9.91 11.36 24.98
N LEU A 119 -9.15 10.47 24.32
CA LEU A 119 -9.37 10.15 22.91
C LEU A 119 -10.76 9.57 22.64
N VAL A 120 -11.26 8.69 23.52
CA VAL A 120 -12.63 8.14 23.40
C VAL A 120 -13.69 9.25 23.47
N LEU A 121 -13.53 10.21 24.38
CA LEU A 121 -14.46 11.34 24.51
C LEU A 121 -14.45 12.20 23.26
N LEU A 122 -13.26 12.53 22.75
CA LEU A 122 -13.11 13.29 21.51
C LEU A 122 -13.71 12.56 20.29
N LEU A 123 -13.57 11.23 20.22
CA LEU A 123 -14.16 10.42 19.14
C LEU A 123 -15.68 10.43 19.20
N LYS A 124 -16.29 10.41 20.40
CA LYS A 124 -17.75 10.51 20.56
C LYS A 124 -18.29 11.90 20.17
N GLU A 125 -17.52 12.96 20.41
CA GLU A 125 -17.83 14.30 19.93
C GLU A 125 -17.66 14.44 18.42
N GLY A 126 -16.67 13.75 17.86
CA GLY A 126 -16.31 13.74 16.43
C GLY A 126 -16.96 12.62 15.61
N GLU A 127 -18.12 12.08 16.02
CA GLU A 127 -18.86 11.12 15.20
C GLU A 127 -19.11 11.64 13.77
N LYS A 128 -18.91 10.78 12.78
CA LYS A 128 -19.06 11.09 11.33
C LYS A 128 -18.08 12.09 10.75
N SER A 129 -17.15 12.64 11.57
CA SER A 129 -16.13 13.60 11.12
C SER A 129 -14.72 13.25 11.61
N SER A 130 -14.50 12.00 12.04
CA SER A 130 -13.19 11.54 12.47
C SER A 130 -12.55 10.56 11.50
N ILE A 131 -11.25 10.34 11.65
CA ILE A 131 -10.48 9.29 10.95
C ILE A 131 -9.59 8.60 11.99
N ILE A 132 -9.71 7.29 12.10
CA ILE A 132 -8.78 6.45 12.87
C ILE A 132 -8.02 5.55 11.91
N ILE A 133 -6.70 5.61 11.95
CA ILE A 133 -5.79 4.83 11.11
C ILE A 133 -4.66 4.22 11.93
N CYS A 134 -4.11 3.10 11.43
CA CYS A 134 -3.05 2.36 12.11
C CYS A 134 -2.08 1.76 11.09
N ASN A 135 -0.78 1.74 11.41
CA ASN A 135 0.26 1.11 10.58
C ASN A 135 0.53 -0.36 10.94
N SER A 136 -0.20 -0.94 11.87
CA SER A 136 0.00 -2.34 12.26
C SER A 136 -0.25 -3.28 11.08
N ASN A 137 0.63 -4.28 10.91
CA ASN A 137 0.41 -5.39 9.97
C ASN A 137 -0.31 -6.59 10.62
N ASP A 138 -0.82 -6.42 11.83
CA ASP A 138 -1.70 -7.38 12.51
C ASP A 138 -3.13 -7.18 12.00
N LYS A 139 -3.68 -8.21 11.31
CA LYS A 139 -5.03 -8.19 10.74
C LYS A 139 -6.10 -7.91 11.79
N ASP A 140 -5.99 -8.53 12.99
CA ASP A 140 -6.98 -8.36 14.06
C ASP A 140 -7.01 -6.91 14.57
N VAL A 141 -5.84 -6.28 14.66
CA VAL A 141 -5.73 -4.85 15.01
C VAL A 141 -6.41 -3.98 13.96
N GLN A 142 -6.19 -4.26 12.68
CA GLN A 142 -6.83 -3.52 11.59
C GLN A 142 -8.34 -3.74 11.55
N MET A 143 -8.82 -4.94 11.85
CA MET A 143 -10.26 -5.22 11.99
C MET A 143 -10.89 -4.40 13.14
N MET A 144 -10.18 -4.24 14.26
CA MET A 144 -10.64 -3.36 15.35
C MET A 144 -10.70 -1.89 14.90
N VAL A 145 -9.69 -1.42 14.14
CA VAL A 145 -9.70 -0.05 13.58
C VAL A 145 -10.89 0.13 12.64
N ASN A 146 -11.16 -0.86 11.77
CA ASN A 146 -12.34 -0.85 10.91
C ASN A 146 -13.65 -0.78 11.74
N ALA A 147 -13.75 -1.58 12.80
CA ALA A 147 -14.92 -1.59 13.67
C ALA A 147 -15.10 -0.27 14.44
N ILE A 148 -14.02 0.39 14.89
CA ILE A 148 -14.06 1.73 15.49
C ILE A 148 -14.62 2.73 14.49
N ASN A 149 -14.05 2.80 13.27
CA ASN A 149 -14.53 3.71 12.23
C ASN A 149 -15.99 3.44 11.84
N TYR A 150 -16.40 2.18 11.82
CA TYR A 150 -17.79 1.79 11.56
C TYR A 150 -18.75 2.28 12.67
N LYS A 151 -18.40 2.05 13.95
CA LYS A 151 -19.17 2.56 15.11
C LYS A 151 -19.34 4.07 15.08
N LEU A 152 -18.32 4.80 14.62
CA LEU A 152 -18.32 6.26 14.53
C LEU A 152 -19.01 6.80 13.28
N GLY A 153 -19.44 5.92 12.35
CA GLY A 153 -20.10 6.33 11.11
C GLY A 153 -19.19 7.09 10.14
N ASN A 154 -17.88 6.79 10.14
CA ASN A 154 -16.87 7.47 9.32
C ASN A 154 -16.86 7.02 7.85
N TYR A 155 -17.36 5.80 7.56
CA TYR A 155 -17.43 5.29 6.18
C TYR A 155 -18.43 6.08 5.34
N ASP A 156 -18.12 6.24 4.06
CA ASP A 156 -18.80 7.08 3.07
C ASP A 156 -18.74 8.59 3.35
N LEU A 157 -18.09 9.01 4.44
CA LEU A 157 -17.91 10.41 4.82
C LEU A 157 -16.44 10.84 4.80
N THR A 158 -15.65 10.29 5.72
CA THR A 158 -14.22 10.56 5.85
C THR A 158 -13.35 9.41 5.33
N ILE A 159 -13.92 8.22 5.18
CA ILE A 159 -13.27 7.02 4.63
C ILE A 159 -14.16 6.45 3.53
N ASP A 160 -13.63 6.35 2.31
CA ASP A 160 -14.35 5.81 1.15
C ASP A 160 -13.72 4.50 0.68
N ILE A 161 -14.42 3.39 0.94
CA ILE A 161 -14.03 2.05 0.50
C ILE A 161 -14.45 1.76 -0.96
N ASN A 162 -15.40 2.54 -1.52
CA ASN A 162 -15.88 2.37 -2.88
C ASN A 162 -14.94 2.98 -3.92
N SER A 163 -14.02 3.85 -3.47
CA SER A 163 -12.95 4.43 -4.30
C SER A 163 -11.57 3.99 -3.80
N PRO A 164 -11.24 2.69 -3.88
CA PRO A 164 -10.04 2.13 -3.29
C PRO A 164 -8.76 2.63 -3.97
N ILE A 165 -7.68 2.62 -3.17
CA ILE A 165 -6.30 2.92 -3.60
C ILE A 165 -5.57 1.61 -3.87
N TYR A 166 -4.90 1.49 -5.03
CA TYR A 166 -4.23 0.27 -5.48
C TYR A 166 -2.70 0.31 -5.37
N LEU A 167 -2.15 1.21 -4.57
CA LEU A 167 -0.70 1.35 -4.39
C LEU A 167 -0.05 0.16 -3.66
N ARG A 168 -0.85 -0.62 -2.92
CA ARG A 168 -0.41 -1.78 -2.16
C ARG A 168 -1.25 -2.98 -2.54
N LYS A 169 -0.59 -4.07 -2.95
CA LYS A 169 -1.26 -5.32 -3.38
C LYS A 169 -0.51 -6.57 -2.95
N GLY A 170 0.62 -6.45 -2.25
CA GLY A 170 1.39 -7.59 -1.76
C GLY A 170 0.50 -8.53 -0.93
N ASN A 171 0.72 -9.85 -1.07
CA ASN A 171 0.03 -10.88 -0.33
C ASN A 171 1.06 -11.79 0.33
N ASP A 172 1.20 -11.65 1.65
CA ASP A 172 2.17 -12.41 2.43
C ASP A 172 1.86 -13.91 2.43
N GLN A 173 0.58 -14.29 2.47
CA GLN A 173 0.17 -15.70 2.48
C GLN A 173 0.52 -16.38 1.16
N ASP A 174 0.21 -15.75 0.02
CA ASP A 174 0.56 -16.27 -1.30
C ASP A 174 2.08 -16.37 -1.47
N LEU A 175 2.82 -15.39 -0.93
CA LEU A 175 4.28 -15.40 -0.99
C LEU A 175 4.88 -16.55 -0.16
N LEU A 176 4.40 -16.74 1.06
CA LEU A 176 4.83 -17.84 1.93
C LEU A 176 4.44 -19.20 1.32
N GLN A 177 3.26 -19.32 0.74
CA GLN A 177 2.84 -20.53 0.04
C GLN A 177 3.73 -20.82 -1.17
N LEU A 178 4.08 -19.81 -1.96
CA LEU A 178 5.02 -19.96 -3.08
C LEU A 178 6.38 -20.49 -2.59
N VAL A 179 6.91 -19.97 -1.48
CA VAL A 179 8.17 -20.45 -0.90
C VAL A 179 8.06 -21.90 -0.45
N GLU A 180 6.94 -22.31 0.15
CA GLU A 180 6.69 -23.71 0.51
C GLU A 180 6.61 -24.61 -0.74
N ASP A 181 5.88 -24.19 -1.76
CA ASP A 181 5.72 -24.94 -3.00
C ASP A 181 7.07 -25.13 -3.73
N MET A 182 7.92 -24.09 -3.73
CA MET A 182 9.29 -24.19 -4.22
C MET A 182 10.10 -25.23 -3.43
N ASN A 183 9.99 -25.20 -2.08
CA ASN A 183 10.70 -26.16 -1.22
C ASN A 183 10.19 -27.61 -1.37
N ASN A 184 8.93 -27.79 -1.75
CA ASN A 184 8.33 -29.07 -2.05
C ASN A 184 8.58 -29.54 -3.50
N GLY A 185 9.28 -28.75 -4.32
CA GLY A 185 9.56 -29.06 -5.73
C GLY A 185 8.34 -29.02 -6.63
N MET A 186 7.32 -28.25 -6.25
CA MET A 186 6.08 -28.09 -7.01
C MET A 186 6.17 -26.98 -8.09
N ILE A 187 7.24 -26.17 -8.04
CA ILE A 187 7.46 -25.07 -8.98
C ILE A 187 8.54 -25.44 -9.98
N ASP A 188 8.18 -25.61 -11.24
CA ASP A 188 9.11 -25.92 -12.32
C ASP A 188 9.83 -24.68 -12.86
N ALA A 189 9.17 -23.54 -12.91
CA ALA A 189 9.74 -22.29 -13.41
C ALA A 189 9.36 -21.09 -12.52
N LEU A 190 10.33 -20.23 -12.24
CA LEU A 190 10.14 -18.97 -11.52
C LEU A 190 10.64 -17.81 -12.36
N ILE A 191 9.79 -16.82 -12.55
CA ILE A 191 10.15 -15.53 -13.16
C ILE A 191 9.97 -14.46 -12.09
N THR A 192 11.03 -13.73 -11.79
CA THR A 192 10.97 -12.56 -10.90
C THR A 192 11.04 -11.27 -11.71
N TYR A 193 10.23 -10.29 -11.32
CA TYR A 193 10.22 -8.98 -11.95
C TYR A 193 10.33 -7.90 -10.89
N ASN A 194 11.44 -7.18 -10.92
CA ASN A 194 11.71 -6.01 -10.07
C ASN A 194 11.52 -6.28 -8.56
N VAL A 195 11.89 -7.47 -8.10
CA VAL A 195 11.83 -7.90 -6.69
C VAL A 195 13.13 -8.59 -6.28
N ASN A 196 13.52 -8.42 -5.03
CA ASN A 196 14.73 -9.03 -4.47
C ASN A 196 14.43 -9.85 -3.19
N PRO A 197 13.68 -10.96 -3.30
CA PRO A 197 13.30 -11.77 -2.14
C PRO A 197 14.49 -12.38 -1.40
N SER A 198 15.61 -12.67 -2.05
CA SER A 198 16.83 -13.17 -1.37
C SER A 198 17.40 -12.19 -0.35
N TYR A 199 17.07 -10.89 -0.47
CA TYR A 199 17.48 -9.85 0.47
C TYR A 199 16.33 -9.39 1.37
N THR A 200 15.12 -9.20 0.82
CA THR A 200 14.03 -8.51 1.52
C THR A 200 13.14 -9.44 2.34
N LEU A 201 13.14 -10.76 2.07
CA LEU A 201 12.37 -11.70 2.89
C LEU A 201 13.02 -11.93 4.25
N PHE A 202 12.20 -12.01 5.30
CA PHE A 202 12.64 -12.31 6.66
C PHE A 202 13.28 -13.70 6.77
N ASP A 203 12.84 -14.68 5.95
CA ASP A 203 13.40 -16.02 5.83
C ASP A 203 13.97 -16.23 4.42
N SER A 204 14.98 -15.43 4.09
CA SER A 204 15.67 -15.50 2.79
C SER A 204 16.40 -16.84 2.58
N GLU A 205 16.82 -17.51 3.67
CA GLU A 205 17.45 -18.84 3.59
C GLU A 205 16.48 -19.87 3.04
N LYS A 206 15.24 -19.89 3.54
CA LYS A 206 14.18 -20.78 3.05
C LYS A 206 13.82 -20.52 1.60
N PHE A 207 13.71 -19.24 1.21
CA PHE A 207 13.52 -18.87 -0.18
C PHE A 207 14.65 -19.39 -1.08
N ASN A 208 15.91 -19.14 -0.70
CA ASN A 208 17.08 -19.57 -1.46
C ASN A 208 17.22 -21.12 -1.52
N ALA A 209 16.80 -21.83 -0.47
CA ALA A 209 16.74 -23.29 -0.48
C ALA A 209 15.70 -23.80 -1.50
N GLY A 210 14.51 -23.19 -1.53
CA GLY A 210 13.48 -23.49 -2.50
C GLY A 210 13.90 -23.14 -3.93
N LEU A 211 14.57 -22.01 -4.11
CA LEU A 211 15.06 -21.54 -5.41
C LEU A 211 16.00 -22.57 -6.08
N LYS A 212 16.83 -23.27 -5.31
CA LYS A 212 17.72 -24.32 -5.82
C LYS A 212 16.97 -25.52 -6.39
N LYS A 213 15.70 -25.73 -6.06
CA LYS A 213 14.86 -26.83 -6.56
C LYS A 213 14.07 -26.46 -7.82
N VAL A 214 13.96 -25.18 -8.13
CA VAL A 214 13.29 -24.68 -9.33
C VAL A 214 14.16 -24.96 -10.54
N LYS A 215 13.59 -25.56 -11.60
CA LYS A 215 14.32 -25.99 -12.80
C LYS A 215 14.71 -24.86 -13.72
N LEU A 216 13.83 -23.86 -13.87
CA LEU A 216 14.07 -22.68 -14.72
C LEU A 216 13.86 -21.40 -13.89
N LYS A 217 14.91 -20.61 -13.80
CA LYS A 217 14.90 -19.36 -13.01
C LYS A 217 15.28 -18.19 -13.89
N VAL A 218 14.38 -17.22 -14.00
CA VAL A 218 14.56 -16.00 -14.81
C VAL A 218 14.33 -14.77 -13.93
N SER A 219 15.27 -13.83 -13.95
CA SER A 219 15.08 -12.52 -13.33
C SER A 219 14.98 -11.43 -14.38
N HIS A 220 13.98 -10.60 -14.27
CA HIS A 220 13.92 -9.28 -14.90
C HIS A 220 14.25 -8.22 -13.84
N SER A 221 15.44 -7.64 -13.92
CA SER A 221 15.95 -6.69 -12.95
C SER A 221 16.84 -5.63 -13.59
N LEU A 222 16.85 -4.43 -13.01
CA LEU A 222 17.77 -3.35 -13.39
C LEU A 222 19.20 -3.62 -12.89
N TYR A 223 19.35 -4.43 -11.84
CA TYR A 223 20.61 -4.67 -11.16
C TYR A 223 20.86 -6.17 -10.97
N MET A 224 22.13 -6.54 -10.89
CA MET A 224 22.55 -7.88 -10.48
C MET A 224 22.50 -7.95 -8.94
N ASP A 225 21.28 -8.08 -8.40
CA ASP A 225 21.02 -8.17 -6.96
C ASP A 225 21.17 -9.60 -6.42
N GLU A 226 20.93 -9.79 -5.11
CA GLU A 226 21.09 -11.07 -4.41
C GLU A 226 20.17 -12.16 -4.94
N THR A 227 19.03 -11.80 -5.52
CA THR A 227 18.13 -12.75 -6.19
C THR A 227 18.62 -13.05 -7.60
N ALA A 228 18.95 -12.02 -8.37
CA ALA A 228 19.36 -12.15 -9.76
C ALA A 228 20.62 -13.02 -9.92
N ILE A 229 21.59 -12.90 -9.01
CA ILE A 229 22.85 -13.71 -9.06
C ILE A 229 22.60 -15.21 -8.93
N ASN A 230 21.47 -15.63 -8.39
CA ASN A 230 21.08 -17.02 -8.21
C ASN A 230 20.15 -17.56 -9.33
N MET A 231 19.89 -16.77 -10.37
CA MET A 231 19.04 -17.13 -11.49
C MET A 231 19.84 -17.74 -12.65
N ASP A 232 19.17 -18.56 -13.49
CA ASP A 232 19.79 -19.14 -14.68
C ASP A 232 19.90 -18.09 -15.81
N TYR A 233 18.93 -17.17 -15.85
CA TYR A 233 18.90 -16.08 -16.83
C TYR A 233 18.56 -14.76 -16.12
N VAL A 234 19.33 -13.72 -16.45
CA VAL A 234 19.05 -12.34 -16.04
C VAL A 234 18.77 -11.52 -17.27
N CYS A 235 17.51 -11.11 -17.41
CA CYS A 235 17.05 -10.24 -18.49
C CYS A 235 17.18 -8.79 -17.99
N ALA A 236 18.11 -8.05 -18.57
CA ALA A 236 18.33 -6.65 -18.20
C ALA A 236 17.08 -5.82 -18.53
N GLU A 237 16.43 -5.30 -17.48
CA GLU A 237 15.20 -4.51 -17.58
C GLU A 237 15.51 -3.10 -18.09
N SER A 238 14.56 -2.52 -18.83
CA SER A 238 14.61 -1.10 -19.19
C SER A 238 14.09 -0.28 -18.00
N HIS A 239 14.73 0.87 -17.74
CA HIS A 239 14.24 1.79 -16.73
C HIS A 239 12.86 2.37 -17.13
N ASN A 240 12.03 2.75 -16.17
CA ASN A 240 10.71 3.33 -16.44
C ASN A 240 10.78 4.62 -17.28
N LEU A 241 11.87 5.40 -17.18
CA LEU A 241 12.10 6.57 -18.05
C LEU A 241 12.41 6.21 -19.51
N GLU A 242 12.72 4.95 -19.80
CA GLU A 242 13.05 4.43 -21.14
C GLU A 242 11.90 3.61 -21.73
N SER A 243 10.80 3.46 -21.01
CA SER A 243 9.76 2.46 -21.32
C SER A 243 8.37 3.07 -21.35
N TRP A 244 7.52 2.56 -22.23
CA TRP A 244 6.09 2.78 -22.16
C TRP A 244 5.47 1.98 -21.01
N GLY A 245 4.43 2.55 -20.40
CA GLY A 245 3.69 1.86 -19.35
C GLY A 245 2.39 2.56 -19.02
N ASP A 246 1.73 2.02 -18.02
CA ASP A 246 0.51 2.57 -17.44
C ASP A 246 0.49 2.32 -15.94
N ALA A 247 -0.31 3.10 -15.24
CA ALA A 247 -0.53 2.94 -13.82
C ALA A 247 -2.00 3.21 -13.47
N ASN A 248 -2.53 2.40 -12.57
CA ASN A 248 -3.84 2.60 -11.98
C ASN A 248 -3.68 2.69 -10.45
N PRO A 249 -3.30 3.87 -9.91
CA PRO A 249 -3.05 4.03 -8.49
C PRO A 249 -4.32 4.07 -7.63
N SER A 250 -5.47 4.36 -8.23
CA SER A 250 -6.78 4.38 -7.56
C SER A 250 -7.89 3.98 -8.53
N HIS A 251 -9.07 3.70 -8.00
CA HIS A 251 -10.25 3.29 -8.78
C HIS A 251 -10.58 4.28 -9.91
N THR A 252 -10.36 5.56 -9.70
CA THR A 252 -10.76 6.62 -10.64
C THR A 252 -9.62 7.18 -11.47
N GLN A 253 -8.38 6.73 -11.26
CA GLN A 253 -7.20 7.31 -11.91
C GLN A 253 -6.45 6.29 -12.75
N TYR A 254 -6.31 6.59 -14.03
CA TYR A 254 -5.41 5.93 -14.96
C TYR A 254 -4.39 6.93 -15.47
N SER A 255 -3.13 6.56 -15.42
CA SER A 255 -2.03 7.40 -15.89
C SER A 255 -1.20 6.63 -16.91
N LEU A 256 -0.90 7.26 -18.04
CA LEU A 256 0.03 6.72 -19.03
C LEU A 256 1.45 7.18 -18.71
N MET A 257 2.40 6.27 -18.87
CA MET A 257 3.83 6.57 -18.74
C MET A 257 4.46 6.47 -20.11
N GLN A 258 5.07 7.56 -20.58
CA GLN A 258 5.81 7.58 -21.82
C GLN A 258 7.32 7.71 -21.57
N PRO A 259 8.18 7.09 -22.41
CA PRO A 259 9.61 7.21 -22.25
C PRO A 259 10.05 8.66 -22.45
N THR A 260 10.82 9.17 -21.50
CA THR A 260 11.40 10.52 -21.56
C THR A 260 12.81 10.53 -22.14
N ILE A 261 13.46 9.36 -22.18
CA ILE A 261 14.78 9.16 -22.78
C ILE A 261 14.79 7.89 -23.65
N SER A 262 15.71 7.82 -24.61
CA SER A 262 16.00 6.60 -25.33
C SER A 262 16.70 5.59 -24.45
N LYS A 263 16.56 4.29 -24.76
CA LYS A 263 17.28 3.21 -24.05
C LYS A 263 18.80 3.48 -24.07
N LEU A 264 19.41 3.48 -22.90
CA LEU A 264 20.86 3.70 -22.74
C LEU A 264 21.66 2.44 -23.03
N PHE A 265 21.05 1.26 -22.82
CA PHE A 265 21.69 -0.04 -23.00
C PHE A 265 20.79 -0.98 -23.80
N SER A 266 21.31 -2.14 -24.17
CA SER A 266 20.54 -3.21 -24.84
C SER A 266 19.61 -3.92 -23.85
N THR A 267 18.62 -3.19 -23.36
CA THR A 267 17.64 -3.65 -22.37
C THR A 267 16.29 -3.91 -23.04
N ARG A 268 15.43 -4.68 -22.37
CA ARG A 268 14.05 -4.95 -22.81
C ARG A 268 13.13 -4.95 -21.59
N GLN A 269 12.06 -4.18 -21.66
CA GLN A 269 11.05 -4.19 -20.60
C GLN A 269 10.33 -5.54 -20.49
N PHE A 270 9.89 -5.88 -19.31
CA PHE A 270 9.27 -7.16 -18.98
C PHE A 270 8.07 -7.48 -19.86
N GLN A 271 7.21 -6.51 -20.12
CA GLN A 271 6.02 -6.65 -20.95
C GLN A 271 6.37 -7.05 -22.39
N GLU A 272 7.43 -6.46 -22.98
CA GLU A 272 7.92 -6.85 -24.32
C GLU A 272 8.46 -8.28 -24.33
N SER A 273 9.09 -8.72 -23.23
CA SER A 273 9.56 -10.10 -23.08
C SER A 273 8.38 -11.08 -23.02
N LEU A 274 7.35 -10.77 -22.23
CA LEU A 274 6.13 -11.57 -22.14
C LEU A 274 5.42 -11.65 -23.51
N MET A 275 5.30 -10.53 -24.22
CA MET A 275 4.71 -10.50 -25.57
C MET A 275 5.50 -11.35 -26.56
N SER A 276 6.83 -11.26 -26.51
CA SER A 276 7.70 -12.07 -27.35
C SER A 276 7.56 -13.57 -27.08
N TRP A 277 7.50 -13.97 -25.80
CA TRP A 277 7.29 -15.37 -25.41
C TRP A 277 5.89 -15.89 -25.79
N ALA A 278 4.89 -15.01 -25.78
CA ALA A 278 3.54 -15.30 -26.26
C ALA A 278 3.40 -15.22 -27.79
N ASN A 279 4.51 -15.06 -28.55
CA ASN A 279 4.54 -14.87 -30.00
C ASN A 279 3.70 -13.68 -30.49
N ASN A 280 3.52 -12.66 -29.68
CA ASN A 280 2.88 -11.41 -30.06
C ASN A 280 3.96 -10.44 -30.59
N LYS A 281 3.81 -10.01 -31.87
CA LYS A 281 4.81 -9.22 -32.59
C LYS A 281 4.56 -7.71 -32.57
N ILE A 282 3.47 -7.24 -32.01
CA ILE A 282 3.21 -5.79 -31.90
C ILE A 282 4.12 -5.16 -30.81
N SER A 283 4.41 -3.87 -30.93
CA SER A 283 5.13 -3.16 -29.87
C SER A 283 4.27 -3.02 -28.63
N TYR A 284 4.89 -2.85 -27.44
CA TYR A 284 4.11 -2.60 -26.22
C TYR A 284 3.36 -1.26 -26.28
N TYR A 285 3.92 -0.25 -26.97
CA TYR A 285 3.22 0.98 -27.31
C TYR A 285 1.91 0.73 -28.06
N ASP A 286 1.97 -0.04 -29.14
CA ASP A 286 0.78 -0.37 -29.94
C ASP A 286 -0.22 -1.21 -29.12
N TYR A 287 0.27 -2.08 -28.25
CA TYR A 287 -0.57 -2.84 -27.34
C TYR A 287 -1.36 -1.91 -26.40
N LEU A 288 -0.68 -0.99 -25.72
CA LEU A 288 -1.32 0.01 -24.85
C LEU A 288 -2.29 0.89 -25.62
N LYS A 289 -1.87 1.41 -26.77
CA LYS A 289 -2.73 2.25 -27.62
C LYS A 289 -3.99 1.50 -28.03
N ASN A 290 -3.90 0.27 -28.47
CA ASN A 290 -5.05 -0.55 -28.86
C ASN A 290 -5.95 -0.90 -27.67
N PHE A 291 -5.38 -1.08 -26.48
CA PHE A 291 -6.13 -1.37 -25.27
C PHE A 291 -6.97 -0.17 -24.84
N TYR A 292 -6.37 1.02 -24.78
CA TYR A 292 -7.03 2.23 -24.26
C TYR A 292 -7.84 3.00 -25.31
N SER A 293 -7.50 2.91 -26.63
CA SER A 293 -8.19 3.67 -27.68
C SER A 293 -9.69 3.36 -27.82
N LYS A 294 -10.17 2.31 -27.14
CA LYS A 294 -11.60 1.97 -27.13
C LYS A 294 -12.41 2.90 -26.22
N ASP A 295 -11.76 3.40 -25.18
CA ASP A 295 -12.42 4.12 -24.08
C ASP A 295 -11.97 5.56 -23.93
N ILE A 296 -10.78 5.92 -24.48
CA ILE A 296 -10.18 7.24 -24.38
C ILE A 296 -9.60 7.72 -25.72
N ASN A 297 -9.57 9.05 -25.90
CA ASN A 297 -8.78 9.65 -26.96
C ASN A 297 -7.29 9.60 -26.57
N TRP A 298 -6.53 8.68 -27.21
CA TRP A 298 -5.14 8.43 -26.88
C TRP A 298 -4.24 9.67 -26.95
N ASP A 299 -4.37 10.44 -28.04
CA ASP A 299 -3.50 11.60 -28.26
C ASP A 299 -3.81 12.73 -27.26
N GLU A 300 -5.08 12.91 -26.87
CA GLU A 300 -5.50 13.85 -25.85
C GLU A 300 -4.93 13.46 -24.46
N LYS A 301 -5.04 12.18 -24.11
CA LYS A 301 -4.56 11.67 -22.82
C LYS A 301 -3.04 11.63 -22.65
N LEU A 302 -2.30 11.69 -23.74
CA LEU A 302 -0.84 11.85 -23.69
C LEU A 302 -0.40 13.29 -23.42
N HIS A 303 -1.28 14.26 -23.65
CA HIS A 303 -1.02 15.70 -23.44
C HIS A 303 -1.57 16.24 -22.13
N ASP A 304 -2.50 15.55 -21.49
CA ASP A 304 -3.06 15.88 -20.18
C ASP A 304 -2.14 15.43 -19.02
#